data_ca1e9247290bae2893a49e504d9f132d
#
_entry.id   ca1e9247290bae2893a49e504d9f132d
#
_cell.length_a   1.000
_cell.length_b   1.000
_cell.length_c   1.000
_cell.angle_alpha   90.00
_cell.angle_beta   90.00
_cell.angle_gamma   90.00
#
_symmetry.space_group_name_H-M   'P 1'
#
loop_
_entity.id
_entity.type
_entity.pdbx_description
1 polymer ?
#
loop_
_entity_poly.entity_id
_entity_poly.type
_entity_poly.pdbx_seq_one_letter_code
_entity_poly.pdbx_strand_id
1 'polypeptide(L)'
;MKLCSKCTIEKDLTNFYKHSAICKECRNERTRIYRLNNANLWTRRYEKTKKGFLVRLYRNMKSRVVGIQKRCIHLYGGLEILPKDEFYDFALNNSEFHRLFKEWENALYERRLCPSIDRIDTKFGYTLGNIQFLTMSENSSKTSRRKYK
;
A
#
# COMPACT_ATOMS: atom_id res chain seq x y z
N MET A 1 -15.76 -31.23 26.05
CA MET A 1 -15.51 -31.66 24.66
C MET A 1 -16.70 -31.24 23.79
N LYS A 2 -16.45 -30.85 22.55
CA LYS A 2 -17.49 -30.46 21.56
C LYS A 2 -17.03 -30.91 20.18
N LEU A 3 -17.94 -31.50 19.42
CA LEU A 3 -17.72 -31.93 18.04
C LEU A 3 -17.74 -30.71 17.12
N CYS A 4 -16.71 -30.54 16.30
CA CYS A 4 -16.67 -29.49 15.28
C CYS A 4 -17.49 -29.92 14.07
N SER A 5 -18.47 -29.11 13.65
CA SER A 5 -19.35 -29.43 12.51
C SER A 5 -18.63 -29.44 11.15
N LYS A 6 -17.38 -28.90 11.07
CA LYS A 6 -16.62 -28.85 9.82
C LYS A 6 -15.59 -29.96 9.68
N CYS A 7 -14.77 -30.22 10.72
CA CYS A 7 -13.72 -31.25 10.67
C CYS A 7 -14.13 -32.54 11.39
N THR A 8 -15.29 -32.60 12.00
CA THR A 8 -15.84 -33.77 12.73
C THR A 8 -14.91 -34.32 13.82
N ILE A 9 -14.03 -33.46 14.36
CA ILE A 9 -13.10 -33.80 15.45
C ILE A 9 -13.67 -33.24 16.74
N GLU A 10 -13.70 -34.05 17.79
CA GLU A 10 -13.98 -33.58 19.15
C GLU A 10 -12.79 -32.79 19.69
N LYS A 11 -13.08 -31.59 20.19
CA LYS A 11 -12.08 -30.68 20.75
C LYS A 11 -12.59 -30.07 22.05
N ASP A 12 -11.66 -29.58 22.85
CA ASP A 12 -12.00 -28.82 24.04
C ASP A 12 -12.84 -27.57 23.70
N LEU A 13 -13.72 -27.15 24.62
CA LEU A 13 -14.57 -25.96 24.44
C LEU A 13 -13.76 -24.68 24.21
N THR A 14 -12.56 -24.61 24.73
CA THR A 14 -11.61 -23.50 24.53
C THR A 14 -11.22 -23.31 23.06
N ASN A 15 -11.34 -24.38 22.25
CA ASN A 15 -11.09 -24.34 20.80
C ASN A 15 -12.29 -23.82 19.99
N PHE A 16 -13.36 -23.36 20.64
CA PHE A 16 -14.51 -22.74 19.99
C PHE A 16 -14.69 -21.31 20.45
N TYR A 17 -15.29 -20.48 19.60
CA TYR A 17 -15.86 -19.21 20.05
C TYR A 17 -17.24 -19.45 20.67
N LYS A 18 -17.64 -18.56 21.53
CA LYS A 18 -18.99 -18.61 22.17
C LYS A 18 -20.06 -18.76 21.06
N HIS A 19 -20.94 -19.73 21.25
CA HIS A 19 -22.03 -20.09 20.29
C HIS A 19 -21.58 -20.58 18.89
N SER A 20 -20.30 -20.88 18.66
CA SER A 20 -19.84 -21.39 17.37
C SER A 20 -19.87 -22.92 17.31
N ALA A 21 -20.49 -23.50 16.28
CA ALA A 21 -20.44 -24.95 16.00
C ALA A 21 -19.12 -25.36 15.32
N ILE A 22 -18.31 -24.39 14.85
CA ILE A 22 -17.06 -24.64 14.11
C ILE A 22 -15.88 -24.25 15.01
N CYS A 23 -14.84 -25.09 15.08
CA CYS A 23 -13.66 -24.81 15.87
C CYS A 23 -12.85 -23.62 15.29
N LYS A 24 -12.02 -23.01 16.12
CA LYS A 24 -11.18 -21.85 15.78
C LYS A 24 -10.28 -22.11 14.55
N GLU A 25 -9.68 -23.29 14.49
CA GLU A 25 -8.82 -23.66 13.34
C GLU A 25 -9.61 -23.69 12.03
N CYS A 26 -10.74 -24.39 11.99
CA CYS A 26 -11.59 -24.47 10.80
C CYS A 26 -12.13 -23.09 10.39
N ARG A 27 -12.40 -22.21 11.34
CA ARG A 27 -12.80 -20.84 11.09
C ARG A 27 -11.67 -20.03 10.52
N ASN A 28 -10.47 -20.14 11.09
CA ASN A 28 -9.28 -19.44 10.63
C ASN A 28 -8.91 -19.88 9.21
N GLU A 29 -8.96 -21.19 8.93
CA GLU A 29 -8.70 -21.71 7.59
C GLU A 29 -9.74 -21.22 6.57
N ARG A 30 -11.04 -21.21 6.91
CA ARG A 30 -12.07 -20.62 6.06
C ARG A 30 -11.78 -19.14 5.77
N THR A 31 -11.35 -18.39 6.77
CA THR A 31 -10.99 -16.99 6.61
C THR A 31 -9.74 -16.82 5.75
N ARG A 32 -8.76 -17.71 5.90
CA ARG A 32 -7.53 -17.73 5.08
C ARG A 32 -7.88 -17.98 3.61
N ILE A 33 -8.68 -19.00 3.32
CA ILE A 33 -9.14 -19.33 1.95
C ILE A 33 -9.96 -18.16 1.36
N TYR A 34 -10.88 -17.59 2.13
CA TYR A 34 -11.65 -16.42 1.69
C TYR A 34 -10.74 -15.24 1.34
N ARG A 35 -9.72 -14.96 2.17
CA ARG A 35 -8.74 -13.90 1.89
C ARG A 35 -7.89 -14.19 0.66
N LEU A 36 -7.49 -15.44 0.44
CA LEU A 36 -6.76 -15.84 -0.77
C LEU A 36 -7.60 -15.66 -2.03
N ASN A 37 -8.84 -16.11 -2.02
CA ASN A 37 -9.74 -16.04 -3.17
C ASN A 37 -10.25 -14.62 -3.45
N ASN A 38 -10.39 -13.80 -2.41
CA ASN A 38 -10.86 -12.42 -2.48
C ASN A 38 -9.75 -11.42 -2.15
N ALA A 39 -8.49 -11.88 -2.15
CA ALA A 39 -7.36 -11.09 -1.71
C ALA A 39 -7.35 -9.75 -2.43
N ASN A 40 -7.67 -8.72 -1.66
CA ASN A 40 -7.49 -7.33 -2.05
C ASN A 40 -8.51 -6.74 -3.05
N LEU A 41 -9.62 -7.39 -3.37
CA LEU A 41 -10.63 -6.77 -4.25
C LEU A 41 -11.10 -5.42 -3.70
N TRP A 42 -11.45 -5.35 -2.42
CA TRP A 42 -11.86 -4.11 -1.75
C TRP A 42 -10.72 -3.11 -1.66
N THR A 43 -9.53 -3.57 -1.27
CA THR A 43 -8.34 -2.73 -1.22
C THR A 43 -7.97 -2.19 -2.60
N ARG A 44 -7.98 -3.05 -3.63
CA ARG A 44 -7.71 -2.63 -5.01
C ARG A 44 -8.74 -1.63 -5.54
N ARG A 45 -10.03 -1.83 -5.24
CA ARG A 45 -11.09 -0.86 -5.59
C ARG A 45 -10.88 0.46 -4.87
N TYR A 46 -10.60 0.42 -3.57
CA TYR A 46 -10.32 1.63 -2.79
C TYR A 46 -9.08 2.37 -3.29
N GLU A 47 -8.00 1.66 -3.59
CA GLU A 47 -6.76 2.25 -4.12
C GLU A 47 -6.90 2.80 -5.56
N LYS A 48 -7.99 2.52 -6.25
CA LYS A 48 -8.40 3.16 -7.51
C LYS A 48 -9.15 4.48 -7.31
N THR A 49 -9.52 4.83 -6.09
CA THR A 49 -10.00 6.19 -5.76
C THR A 49 -8.82 7.09 -5.42
N LYS A 50 -8.92 8.39 -5.69
CA LYS A 50 -7.85 9.36 -5.34
C LYS A 50 -7.46 9.26 -3.86
N LYS A 51 -8.46 9.24 -2.97
CA LYS A 51 -8.23 9.11 -1.52
C LYS A 51 -7.48 7.83 -1.15
N GLY A 52 -7.93 6.69 -1.61
CA GLY A 52 -7.30 5.40 -1.32
C GLY A 52 -5.90 5.29 -1.92
N PHE A 53 -5.70 5.88 -3.09
CA PHE A 53 -4.41 5.97 -3.75
C PHE A 53 -3.40 6.77 -2.91
N LEU A 54 -3.79 7.95 -2.42
CA LEU A 54 -2.95 8.78 -1.57
C LEU A 54 -2.61 8.10 -0.23
N VAL A 55 -3.58 7.38 0.37
CA VAL A 55 -3.33 6.57 1.57
C VAL A 55 -2.23 5.53 1.31
N ARG A 56 -2.27 4.86 0.17
CA ARG A 56 -1.24 3.90 -0.23
C ARG A 56 0.12 4.57 -0.45
N LEU A 57 0.16 5.69 -1.17
CA LEU A 57 1.41 6.43 -1.40
C LEU A 57 2.05 6.85 -0.08
N TYR A 58 1.30 7.49 0.81
CA TYR A 58 1.82 7.93 2.10
C TYR A 58 2.34 6.77 2.95
N ARG A 59 1.60 5.66 3.02
CA ARG A 59 2.03 4.44 3.72
C ARG A 59 3.37 3.93 3.19
N ASN A 60 3.55 3.95 1.86
CA ASN A 60 4.79 3.51 1.23
C ASN A 60 5.96 4.46 1.53
N MET A 61 5.75 5.78 1.48
CA MET A 61 6.75 6.77 1.87
C MET A 61 7.18 6.55 3.33
N LYS A 62 6.24 6.47 4.25
CA LYS A 62 6.50 6.24 5.68
C LYS A 62 7.25 4.91 5.90
N SER A 63 6.85 3.84 5.24
CA SER A 63 7.49 2.52 5.34
C SER A 63 8.97 2.54 4.88
N ARG A 64 9.32 3.39 3.92
CA ARG A 64 10.71 3.59 3.48
C ARG A 64 11.53 4.34 4.51
N VAL A 65 10.99 5.45 5.02
CA VAL A 65 11.69 6.34 5.96
C VAL A 65 11.91 5.68 7.32
N VAL A 66 10.91 4.95 7.85
CA VAL A 66 11.05 4.23 9.13
C VAL A 66 11.79 2.88 9.01
N GLY A 67 12.30 2.54 7.83
CA GLY A 67 13.16 1.36 7.63
C GLY A 67 12.43 0.02 7.57
N ILE A 68 11.10 -0.01 7.46
CA ILE A 68 10.35 -1.27 7.27
C ILE A 68 10.77 -1.93 5.94
N GLN A 69 10.98 -1.13 4.89
CA GLN A 69 11.49 -1.60 3.61
C GLN A 69 13.01 -1.71 3.64
N LYS A 70 13.55 -2.77 4.22
CA LYS A 70 14.99 -2.99 4.43
C LYS A 70 15.85 -2.81 3.18
N ARG A 71 15.32 -3.21 2.01
CA ARG A 71 16.03 -3.14 0.73
C ARG A 71 16.45 -1.72 0.32
N CYS A 72 15.74 -0.70 0.76
CA CYS A 72 16.00 0.69 0.40
C CYS A 72 16.28 1.60 1.59
N ILE A 73 16.56 1.03 2.77
CA ILE A 73 16.84 1.80 4.00
C ILE A 73 18.03 2.76 3.82
N HIS A 74 19.06 2.36 3.06
CA HIS A 74 20.24 3.18 2.76
C HIS A 74 19.91 4.44 1.94
N LEU A 75 18.73 4.49 1.30
CA LEU A 75 18.29 5.63 0.48
C LEU A 75 17.28 6.53 1.20
N TYR A 76 16.60 6.02 2.22
CA TYR A 76 15.44 6.69 2.83
C TYR A 76 15.47 6.70 4.35
N GLY A 77 16.19 5.77 4.98
CA GLY A 77 16.15 5.58 6.43
C GLY A 77 16.51 6.84 7.20
N GLY A 78 15.63 7.24 8.13
CA GLY A 78 15.84 8.41 8.97
C GLY A 78 15.66 9.77 8.30
N LEU A 79 15.34 9.81 7.00
CA LEU A 79 15.05 11.08 6.32
C LEU A 79 13.68 11.62 6.75
N GLU A 80 13.52 12.92 6.61
CA GLU A 80 12.29 13.62 6.96
C GLU A 80 11.11 13.20 6.06
N ILE A 81 9.92 13.20 6.61
CA ILE A 81 8.67 12.98 5.90
C ILE A 81 7.62 13.96 6.35
N LEU A 82 6.89 14.56 5.41
CA LEU A 82 5.74 15.41 5.66
C LEU A 82 4.73 14.76 6.61
N PRO A 83 4.10 15.52 7.48
CA PRO A 83 2.87 15.11 8.14
C PRO A 83 1.83 14.63 7.12
N LYS A 84 1.01 13.67 7.54
CA LYS A 84 0.05 13.02 6.64
C LYS A 84 -0.94 14.00 6.02
N ASP A 85 -1.44 14.94 6.83
CA ASP A 85 -2.45 15.89 6.39
C ASP A 85 -1.86 16.90 5.41
N GLU A 86 -0.65 17.41 5.67
CA GLU A 86 0.07 18.28 4.74
C GLU A 86 0.36 17.59 3.40
N PHE A 87 0.71 16.31 3.41
CA PHE A 87 0.87 15.53 2.18
C PHE A 87 -0.44 15.42 1.39
N TYR A 88 -1.56 15.21 2.09
CA TYR A 88 -2.86 15.12 1.42
C TYR A 88 -3.29 16.45 0.84
N ASP A 89 -3.11 17.54 1.57
CA ASP A 89 -3.42 18.89 1.10
C ASP A 89 -2.56 19.24 -0.11
N PHE A 90 -1.25 18.97 -0.06
CA PHE A 90 -0.36 19.13 -1.21
C PHE A 90 -0.85 18.34 -2.43
N ALA A 91 -1.16 17.06 -2.25
CA ALA A 91 -1.54 16.20 -3.36
C ALA A 91 -2.90 16.57 -3.96
N LEU A 92 -3.89 16.90 -3.12
CA LEU A 92 -5.24 17.26 -3.57
C LEU A 92 -5.30 18.64 -4.24
N ASN A 93 -4.34 19.52 -3.99
CA ASN A 93 -4.20 20.81 -4.65
C ASN A 93 -3.20 20.81 -5.82
N ASN A 94 -2.58 19.66 -6.11
CA ASN A 94 -1.55 19.54 -7.14
C ASN A 94 -2.17 19.14 -8.49
N SER A 95 -2.10 20.04 -9.47
CA SER A 95 -2.65 19.82 -10.82
C SER A 95 -2.02 18.63 -11.54
N GLU A 96 -0.71 18.41 -11.35
CA GLU A 96 0.02 17.31 -11.98
C GLU A 96 -0.44 15.94 -11.43
N PHE A 97 -0.70 15.85 -10.12
CA PHE A 97 -1.31 14.64 -9.56
C PHE A 97 -2.66 14.33 -10.21
N HIS A 98 -3.50 15.35 -10.38
CA HIS A 98 -4.82 15.15 -10.99
C HIS A 98 -4.72 14.74 -12.45
N ARG A 99 -3.80 15.33 -13.21
CA ARG A 99 -3.53 14.99 -14.62
C ARG A 99 -3.09 13.53 -14.74
N LEU A 100 -2.03 13.15 -14.02
CA LEU A 100 -1.48 11.79 -14.04
C LEU A 100 -2.51 10.75 -13.57
N PHE A 101 -3.29 11.07 -12.54
CA PHE A 101 -4.31 10.16 -12.06
C PHE A 101 -5.39 9.92 -13.10
N LYS A 102 -5.83 10.98 -13.82
CA LYS A 102 -6.81 10.88 -14.90
C LYS A 102 -6.29 10.09 -16.09
N GLU A 103 -5.05 10.32 -16.48
CA GLU A 103 -4.40 9.53 -17.56
C GLU A 103 -4.31 8.06 -17.18
N TRP A 104 -3.96 7.75 -15.93
CA TRP A 104 -3.92 6.40 -15.43
C TRP A 104 -5.30 5.71 -15.41
N GLU A 105 -6.36 6.43 -15.03
CA GLU A 105 -7.74 5.92 -15.13
C GLU A 105 -8.12 5.62 -16.58
N ASN A 106 -7.86 6.55 -17.49
CA ASN A 106 -8.18 6.41 -18.93
C ASN A 106 -7.43 5.23 -19.57
N ALA A 107 -6.21 4.94 -19.10
CA ALA A 107 -5.40 3.80 -19.52
C ALA A 107 -5.74 2.50 -18.75
N LEU A 108 -6.94 2.39 -18.17
CA LEU A 108 -7.42 1.21 -17.44
C LEU A 108 -6.45 0.76 -16.32
N TYR A 109 -5.81 1.74 -15.70
CA TYR A 109 -4.85 1.54 -14.59
C TYR A 109 -3.56 0.82 -15.01
N GLU A 110 -3.06 1.10 -16.22
CA GLU A 110 -1.78 0.57 -16.65
C GLU A 110 -0.64 0.96 -15.70
N ARG A 111 0.17 -0.03 -15.30
CA ARG A 111 1.20 0.15 -14.26
C ARG A 111 2.22 1.25 -14.58
N ARG A 112 2.63 1.38 -15.86
CA ARG A 112 3.64 2.35 -16.29
C ARG A 112 3.20 3.79 -16.07
N LEU A 113 1.90 4.06 -16.24
CA LEU A 113 1.27 5.36 -16.11
C LEU A 113 0.82 5.66 -14.67
N CYS A 114 0.94 4.70 -13.75
CA CYS A 114 0.56 4.89 -12.35
C CYS A 114 1.30 6.08 -11.74
N PRO A 115 0.59 7.06 -11.15
CA PRO A 115 1.23 8.17 -10.46
C PRO A 115 2.16 7.67 -9.34
N SER A 116 3.30 8.27 -9.21
CA SER A 116 4.26 7.97 -8.14
C SER A 116 4.83 9.25 -7.56
N ILE A 117 5.16 9.21 -6.28
CA ILE A 117 5.86 10.29 -5.61
C ILE A 117 7.36 10.11 -5.77
N ASP A 118 8.04 11.14 -6.23
CA ASP A 118 9.50 11.18 -6.41
C ASP A 118 10.09 12.30 -5.56
N ARG A 119 11.32 12.12 -5.10
CA ARG A 119 12.13 13.17 -4.47
C ARG A 119 12.96 13.86 -5.54
N ILE A 120 12.88 15.19 -5.63
CA ILE A 120 13.65 16.01 -6.58
C ILE A 120 15.13 15.80 -6.31
N ASP A 121 15.56 16.00 -5.07
CA ASP A 121 16.91 15.64 -4.59
C ASP A 121 16.80 14.44 -3.62
N THR A 122 17.55 13.40 -3.91
CA THR A 122 17.59 12.17 -3.10
C THR A 122 18.32 12.31 -1.77
N LYS A 123 19.08 13.38 -1.56
CA LYS A 123 19.76 13.66 -0.28
C LYS A 123 18.76 14.08 0.80
N PHE A 124 17.64 14.67 0.41
CA PHE A 124 16.62 15.15 1.32
C PHE A 124 15.44 14.18 1.38
N GLY A 125 14.58 14.35 2.40
CA GLY A 125 13.39 13.54 2.62
C GLY A 125 12.20 13.93 1.74
N TYR A 126 11.04 13.49 2.16
CA TYR A 126 9.77 13.83 1.52
C TYR A 126 9.22 15.12 2.13
N THR A 127 9.76 16.25 1.73
CA THR A 127 9.33 17.60 2.15
C THR A 127 8.62 18.33 1.01
N LEU A 128 7.81 19.36 1.30
CA LEU A 128 7.01 20.08 0.29
C LEU A 128 7.83 20.58 -0.90
N GLY A 129 9.01 21.16 -0.64
CA GLY A 129 9.90 21.65 -1.71
C GLY A 129 10.68 20.56 -2.43
N ASN A 130 10.64 19.31 -1.97
CA ASN A 130 11.45 18.21 -2.49
C ASN A 130 10.64 17.05 -3.07
N ILE A 131 9.33 17.17 -3.16
CA ILE A 131 8.48 16.12 -3.74
C ILE A 131 7.80 16.58 -5.02
N GLN A 132 7.65 15.65 -5.95
CA GLN A 132 6.93 15.84 -7.20
C GLN A 132 6.17 14.58 -7.58
N PHE A 133 5.16 14.72 -8.43
CA PHE A 133 4.48 13.58 -9.03
C PHE A 133 5.07 13.29 -10.41
N LEU A 134 5.34 12.02 -10.66
CA LEU A 134 5.78 11.46 -11.94
C LEU A 134 5.00 10.18 -12.21
N THR A 135 4.97 9.71 -13.45
CA THR A 135 4.56 8.34 -13.72
C THR A 135 5.55 7.33 -13.13
N MET A 136 5.12 6.12 -12.90
CA MET A 136 6.00 5.02 -12.47
C MET A 136 7.16 4.79 -13.47
N SER A 137 6.89 4.94 -14.76
CA SER A 137 7.90 4.81 -15.82
C SER A 137 8.98 5.88 -15.73
N GLU A 138 8.60 7.14 -15.61
CA GLU A 138 9.52 8.28 -15.48
C GLU A 138 10.38 8.17 -14.23
N ASN A 139 9.75 7.87 -13.09
CA ASN A 139 10.45 7.72 -11.82
C ASN A 139 11.48 6.57 -11.87
N SER A 140 11.13 5.44 -12.48
CA SER A 140 12.06 4.31 -12.66
C SER A 140 13.22 4.65 -13.58
N SER A 141 12.97 5.39 -14.67
CA SER A 141 14.01 5.83 -15.62
C SER A 141 14.99 6.81 -14.99
N LYS A 142 14.52 7.71 -14.11
CA LYS A 142 15.36 8.63 -13.33
C LYS A 142 16.38 7.87 -12.46
N THR A 143 15.96 6.80 -11.83
CA THR A 143 16.82 5.96 -10.98
C THR A 143 17.88 5.22 -11.80
N SER A 144 17.53 4.75 -13.00
CA SER A 144 18.46 4.04 -13.89
C SER A 144 19.57 4.97 -14.39
N ARG A 145 19.26 6.21 -14.79
CA ARG A 145 20.24 7.20 -15.27
C ARG A 145 21.30 7.58 -14.23
N ARG A 146 20.98 7.47 -12.91
CA ARG A 146 21.93 7.77 -11.82
C ARG A 146 22.96 6.67 -11.59
N LYS A 147 22.70 5.43 -12.02
CA LYS A 147 23.64 4.31 -11.85
C LYS A 147 24.81 4.34 -12.85
N TYR A 148 24.70 5.14 -13.91
CA TYR A 148 25.68 5.22 -15.00
C TYR A 148 26.37 6.59 -15.08
N LYS A 149 26.29 7.41 -14.04
CA LYS A 149 27.08 8.61 -13.80
C LYS A 149 27.97 8.44 -12.57
#